data_bb28285084d5d053cf4b5cd3b00159f1
#
_entry.id   bb28285084d5d053cf4b5cd3b00159f1
#
_cell.length_a   1.000
_cell.length_b   1.000
_cell.length_c   1.000
_cell.angle_alpha   90.00
_cell.angle_beta   90.00
_cell.angle_gamma   90.00
#
_symmetry.space_group_name_H-M   'P 1'
#
loop_
_entity.id
_entity.type
_entity.pdbx_description
1 polymer ?
#
loop_
_entity_poly.entity_id
_entity_poly.type
_entity_poly.pdbx_seq_one_letter_code
_entity_poly.pdbx_strand_id
1 'polypeptide(L)'
;PFLALAKLACASQTIRMGPVAISPFELHPLKIANSLLTLNELSGGRASLVVGGGGGTMIGMGLKPDRRATHPHMLGGVAECLEFLHRAVKGDAFSFDGRLFQVRDYRPVHTGLAAPRLWLAANGPQMLALAARSAGGVMLSDISLSQLPATLDILRTELTDAGRPVAGYPVCNLLAWHVDADREVAYAEARRKLWVRGLWQRSRLAPYIDA
;
A
#
# COMPACT_ATOMS: atom_id res chain seq x y z
N PRO A 1 -13.33 1.05 -3.24
CA PRO A 1 -12.89 -0.37 -3.27
C PRO A 1 -13.53 -1.22 -2.16
N PHE A 2 -13.74 -0.68 -0.93
CA PHE A 2 -14.29 -1.47 0.19
C PHE A 2 -15.67 -2.08 -0.08
N LEU A 3 -16.58 -1.38 -0.77
CA LEU A 3 -17.93 -1.91 -1.08
C LEU A 3 -17.87 -3.16 -1.97
N ALA A 4 -17.00 -3.16 -2.99
CA ALA A 4 -16.82 -4.33 -3.84
C ALA A 4 -16.21 -5.52 -3.06
N LEU A 5 -15.26 -5.23 -2.17
CA LEU A 5 -14.64 -6.23 -1.30
C LEU A 5 -15.62 -6.78 -0.26
N ALA A 6 -16.54 -5.96 0.25
CA ALA A 6 -17.59 -6.43 1.16
C ALA A 6 -18.49 -7.48 0.49
N LYS A 7 -18.89 -7.26 -0.78
CA LYS A 7 -19.63 -8.27 -1.54
C LYS A 7 -18.83 -9.56 -1.72
N LEU A 8 -17.53 -9.44 -2.05
CA LEU A 8 -16.65 -10.59 -2.19
C LEU A 8 -16.44 -11.32 -0.86
N ALA A 9 -16.36 -10.59 0.26
CA ALA A 9 -16.21 -11.16 1.59
C ALA A 9 -17.37 -12.11 1.94
N CYS A 10 -18.59 -11.69 1.61
CA CYS A 10 -19.79 -12.52 1.84
C CYS A 10 -19.89 -13.71 0.87
N ALA A 11 -19.31 -13.60 -0.34
CA ALA A 11 -19.37 -14.62 -1.38
C ALA A 11 -18.23 -15.64 -1.34
N SER A 12 -17.22 -15.44 -0.47
CA SER A 12 -16.03 -16.32 -0.38
C SER A 12 -15.76 -16.76 1.05
N GLN A 13 -15.12 -17.93 1.21
CA GLN A 13 -14.81 -18.50 2.53
C GLN A 13 -13.32 -18.48 2.88
N THR A 14 -12.43 -18.48 1.88
CA THR A 14 -10.98 -18.66 2.09
C THR A 14 -10.12 -17.53 1.54
N ILE A 15 -10.61 -16.77 0.58
CA ILE A 15 -9.85 -15.73 -0.10
C ILE A 15 -9.53 -14.60 0.89
N ARG A 16 -8.25 -14.26 1.02
CA ARG A 16 -7.80 -13.03 1.67
C ARG A 16 -8.00 -11.85 0.73
N MET A 17 -8.41 -10.71 1.26
CA MET A 17 -8.77 -9.58 0.44
C MET A 17 -8.41 -8.25 1.09
N GLY A 18 -8.18 -7.25 0.26
CA GLY A 18 -7.91 -5.90 0.74
C GLY A 18 -7.69 -4.93 -0.42
N PRO A 19 -7.92 -3.65 -0.22
CA PRO A 19 -7.62 -2.65 -1.23
C PRO A 19 -6.11 -2.44 -1.39
N VAL A 20 -5.69 -2.15 -2.64
CA VAL A 20 -4.29 -1.95 -3.03
C VAL A 20 -4.20 -0.74 -3.97
N ALA A 21 -3.61 0.36 -3.56
CA ALA A 21 -3.33 0.82 -2.21
C ALA A 21 -4.30 1.97 -1.89
N ILE A 22 -4.54 2.21 -0.60
CA ILE A 22 -5.31 3.38 -0.16
C ILE A 22 -4.35 4.42 0.41
N SER A 23 -4.56 5.68 0.03
CA SER A 23 -3.81 6.80 0.57
C SER A 23 -4.59 7.51 1.69
N PRO A 24 -3.92 7.93 2.77
CA PRO A 24 -4.55 8.77 3.80
C PRO A 24 -4.99 10.15 3.28
N PHE A 25 -4.51 10.55 2.11
CA PHE A 25 -4.91 11.78 1.45
C PHE A 25 -6.13 11.61 0.53
N GLU A 26 -6.48 10.36 0.18
CA GLU A 26 -7.71 10.01 -0.54
C GLU A 26 -8.85 9.73 0.44
N LEU A 27 -8.52 9.11 1.56
CA LEU A 27 -9.49 8.72 2.58
C LEU A 27 -8.85 8.88 3.96
N HIS A 28 -9.47 9.66 4.83
CA HIS A 28 -8.97 9.93 6.17
C HIS A 28 -8.70 8.64 6.97
N PRO A 29 -7.61 8.53 7.77
CA PRO A 29 -7.25 7.31 8.52
C PRO A 29 -8.39 6.71 9.36
N LEU A 30 -9.23 7.55 9.98
CA LEU A 30 -10.43 7.11 10.71
C LEU A 30 -11.40 6.34 9.79
N LYS A 31 -11.63 6.83 8.58
CA LYS A 31 -12.52 6.17 7.62
C LYS A 31 -11.90 4.89 7.06
N ILE A 32 -10.58 4.89 6.87
CA ILE A 32 -9.84 3.68 6.49
C ILE A 32 -9.99 2.62 7.59
N ALA A 33 -9.79 2.98 8.86
CA ALA A 33 -9.92 2.06 9.99
C ALA A 33 -11.33 1.46 10.07
N ASN A 34 -12.37 2.31 10.04
CA ASN A 34 -13.76 1.83 10.08
C ASN A 34 -14.06 0.85 8.95
N SER A 35 -13.67 1.21 7.72
CA SER A 35 -13.93 0.36 6.55
C SER A 35 -13.14 -0.95 6.61
N LEU A 36 -11.90 -0.91 7.09
CA LEU A 36 -11.03 -2.09 7.22
C LEU A 36 -11.57 -3.05 8.29
N LEU A 37 -11.94 -2.54 9.46
CA LEU A 37 -12.47 -3.36 10.56
C LEU A 37 -13.82 -3.97 10.18
N THR A 38 -14.70 -3.21 9.51
CA THR A 38 -15.96 -3.76 8.97
C THR A 38 -15.70 -4.85 7.92
N LEU A 39 -14.74 -4.63 7.00
CA LEU A 39 -14.37 -5.67 6.02
C LEU A 39 -13.77 -6.90 6.71
N ASN A 40 -13.00 -6.71 7.78
CA ASN A 40 -12.43 -7.81 8.56
C ASN A 40 -13.52 -8.65 9.21
N GLU A 41 -14.52 -8.01 9.79
CA GLU A 41 -15.70 -8.69 10.35
C GLU A 41 -16.46 -9.47 9.28
N LEU A 42 -16.85 -8.82 8.19
CA LEU A 42 -17.58 -9.45 7.07
C LEU A 42 -16.83 -10.63 6.44
N SER A 43 -15.51 -10.57 6.46
CA SER A 43 -14.67 -11.62 5.88
C SER A 43 -14.25 -12.71 6.88
N GLY A 44 -14.64 -12.63 8.14
CA GLY A 44 -14.20 -13.58 9.17
C GLY A 44 -12.67 -13.55 9.41
N GLY A 45 -12.07 -12.36 9.49
CA GLY A 45 -10.65 -12.18 9.79
C GLY A 45 -9.71 -12.30 8.59
N ARG A 46 -10.22 -12.22 7.34
CA ARG A 46 -9.43 -12.36 6.12
C ARG A 46 -9.04 -11.03 5.45
N ALA A 47 -9.37 -9.90 6.08
CA ALA A 47 -9.02 -8.60 5.53
C ALA A 47 -7.54 -8.27 5.66
N SER A 48 -7.07 -7.48 4.72
CA SER A 48 -5.75 -6.84 4.73
C SER A 48 -5.86 -5.45 4.10
N LEU A 49 -4.84 -4.63 4.27
CA LEU A 49 -4.79 -3.30 3.69
C LEU A 49 -3.38 -2.99 3.24
N VAL A 50 -3.24 -2.43 2.05
CA VAL A 50 -2.01 -1.77 1.60
C VAL A 50 -2.20 -0.26 1.69
N VAL A 51 -1.43 0.38 2.56
CA VAL A 51 -1.36 1.85 2.65
C VAL A 51 -0.29 2.36 1.69
N GLY A 52 -0.56 3.45 1.01
CA GLY A 52 0.41 4.05 0.09
C GLY A 52 0.25 5.56 -0.03
N GLY A 53 1.14 6.19 -0.76
CA GLY A 53 1.15 7.64 -0.93
C GLY A 53 0.09 8.20 -1.91
N GLY A 54 -0.55 7.35 -2.73
CA GLY A 54 -1.68 7.75 -3.59
C GLY A 54 -1.34 8.57 -4.84
N GLY A 55 -0.06 8.59 -5.28
CA GLY A 55 0.42 9.54 -6.29
C GLY A 55 -0.44 9.69 -7.55
N GLY A 56 -0.80 8.58 -8.21
CA GLY A 56 -1.60 8.60 -9.44
C GLY A 56 -3.07 8.95 -9.20
N THR A 57 -3.66 8.42 -8.14
CA THR A 57 -5.06 8.66 -7.78
C THR A 57 -5.29 10.13 -7.42
N MET A 58 -4.35 10.77 -6.72
CA MET A 58 -4.45 12.18 -6.38
C MET A 58 -4.51 13.09 -7.62
N ILE A 59 -3.72 12.77 -8.66
CA ILE A 59 -3.82 13.45 -9.96
C ILE A 59 -5.22 13.26 -10.56
N GLY A 60 -5.73 12.04 -10.54
CA GLY A 60 -7.08 11.72 -11.01
C GLY A 60 -8.20 12.41 -10.23
N MET A 61 -7.95 12.79 -8.98
CA MET A 61 -8.86 13.58 -8.15
C MET A 61 -8.77 15.10 -8.42
N GLY A 62 -8.02 15.52 -9.42
CA GLY A 62 -7.85 16.92 -9.77
C GLY A 62 -6.81 17.68 -8.99
N LEU A 63 -5.99 16.99 -8.21
CA LEU A 63 -4.87 17.60 -7.51
C LEU A 63 -3.69 17.85 -8.48
N LYS A 64 -2.93 18.91 -8.22
CA LYS A 64 -1.79 19.27 -9.07
C LYS A 64 -0.77 18.12 -9.13
N PRO A 65 -0.15 17.86 -10.31
CA PRO A 65 0.77 16.75 -10.48
C PRO A 65 2.10 16.92 -9.72
N ASP A 66 2.44 18.13 -9.29
CA ASP A 66 3.63 18.36 -8.47
C ASP A 66 3.44 17.80 -7.07
N ARG A 67 4.07 16.64 -6.83
CA ARG A 67 4.01 15.95 -5.54
C ARG A 67 4.55 16.80 -4.38
N ARG A 68 5.56 17.64 -4.63
CA ARG A 68 6.15 18.50 -3.58
C ARG A 68 5.21 19.62 -3.19
N ALA A 69 4.54 20.23 -4.15
CA ALA A 69 3.57 21.27 -3.90
C ALA A 69 2.25 20.74 -3.32
N THR A 70 1.84 19.53 -3.76
CA THR A 70 0.56 18.94 -3.36
C THR A 70 0.65 18.20 -2.02
N HIS A 71 1.74 17.45 -1.79
CA HIS A 71 1.92 16.65 -0.58
C HIS A 71 3.36 16.67 -0.06
N PRO A 72 3.82 17.79 0.50
CA PRO A 72 5.17 17.90 1.06
C PRO A 72 5.41 16.94 2.23
N HIS A 73 4.33 16.47 2.86
CA HIS A 73 4.36 15.58 4.02
C HIS A 73 3.89 14.15 3.74
N MET A 74 3.97 13.70 2.49
CA MET A 74 3.43 12.38 2.10
C MET A 74 3.97 11.23 2.95
N LEU A 75 5.26 11.18 3.21
CA LEU A 75 5.87 10.15 4.05
C LEU A 75 5.32 10.20 5.48
N GLY A 76 5.25 11.39 6.06
CA GLY A 76 4.70 11.62 7.41
C GLY A 76 3.23 11.21 7.52
N GLY A 77 2.41 11.59 6.53
CA GLY A 77 0.99 11.23 6.53
C GLY A 77 0.73 9.73 6.40
N VAL A 78 1.56 9.04 5.62
CA VAL A 78 1.49 7.57 5.53
C VAL A 78 1.94 6.93 6.85
N ALA A 79 2.98 7.47 7.50
CA ALA A 79 3.44 7.00 8.81
C ALA A 79 2.36 7.18 9.89
N GLU A 80 1.77 8.38 9.98
CA GLU A 80 0.67 8.66 10.92
C GLU A 80 -0.56 7.78 10.66
N CYS A 81 -0.89 7.52 9.39
CA CYS A 81 -1.96 6.61 9.04
C CYS A 81 -1.69 5.19 9.54
N LEU A 82 -0.50 4.66 9.32
CA LEU A 82 -0.13 3.33 9.83
C LEU A 82 -0.18 3.28 11.36
N GLU A 83 0.33 4.30 12.04
CA GLU A 83 0.28 4.38 13.50
C GLU A 83 -1.16 4.40 14.01
N PHE A 84 -2.03 5.24 13.41
CA PHE A 84 -3.45 5.25 13.73
C PHE A 84 -4.10 3.89 13.54
N LEU A 85 -3.83 3.23 12.40
CA LEU A 85 -4.37 1.91 12.11
C LEU A 85 -3.87 0.84 13.08
N HIS A 86 -2.59 0.87 13.46
CA HIS A 86 -2.05 -0.04 14.47
C HIS A 86 -2.72 0.11 15.83
N ARG A 87 -3.11 1.33 16.21
CA ARG A 87 -3.91 1.56 17.43
C ARG A 87 -5.35 1.08 17.25
N ALA A 88 -5.96 1.39 16.10
CA ALA A 88 -7.34 1.01 15.82
C ALA A 88 -7.58 -0.50 15.85
N VAL A 89 -6.65 -1.30 15.29
CA VAL A 89 -6.80 -2.76 15.25
C VAL A 89 -6.61 -3.44 16.61
N LYS A 90 -6.09 -2.73 17.62
CA LYS A 90 -6.01 -3.25 19.01
C LYS A 90 -7.37 -3.24 19.73
N GLY A 91 -8.30 -2.38 19.32
CA GLY A 91 -9.66 -2.33 19.84
C GLY A 91 -9.88 -1.38 21.00
N ASP A 92 -8.84 -0.84 21.62
CA ASP A 92 -8.97 0.11 22.71
C ASP A 92 -9.43 1.48 22.21
N ALA A 93 -10.19 2.21 23.01
CA ALA A 93 -10.55 3.59 22.73
C ALA A 93 -9.32 4.50 22.86
N PHE A 94 -9.15 5.43 21.94
CA PHE A 94 -8.01 6.37 21.97
C PHE A 94 -8.28 7.69 21.26
N SER A 95 -7.52 8.70 21.64
CA SER A 95 -7.34 9.92 20.85
C SER A 95 -6.00 9.89 20.14
N PHE A 96 -5.95 10.42 18.93
CA PHE A 96 -4.74 10.52 18.10
C PHE A 96 -4.46 11.99 17.80
N ASP A 97 -3.27 12.43 18.10
CA ASP A 97 -2.83 13.83 17.90
C ASP A 97 -1.56 13.82 17.06
N GLY A 98 -1.71 13.56 15.77
CA GLY A 98 -0.65 13.59 14.78
C GLY A 98 -0.43 15.01 14.25
N ARG A 99 0.62 15.19 13.47
CA ARG A 99 0.93 16.45 12.81
C ARG A 99 -0.07 16.79 11.69
N LEU A 100 -0.58 15.76 11.00
CA LEU A 100 -1.47 15.89 9.85
C LEU A 100 -2.89 15.44 10.14
N PHE A 101 -3.06 14.45 11.02
CA PHE A 101 -4.35 13.90 11.35
C PHE A 101 -4.60 13.98 12.85
N GLN A 102 -5.79 14.46 13.21
CA GLN A 102 -6.24 14.51 14.60
C GLN A 102 -7.58 13.83 14.72
N VAL A 103 -7.72 12.95 15.71
CA VAL A 103 -8.97 12.24 16.00
C VAL A 103 -9.18 12.22 17.50
N ARG A 104 -10.36 12.60 17.95
CA ARG A 104 -10.74 12.61 19.36
C ARG A 104 -11.68 11.45 19.66
N ASP A 105 -11.44 10.79 20.79
CA ASP A 105 -12.30 9.75 21.38
C ASP A 105 -12.76 8.67 20.39
N TYR A 106 -11.82 8.20 19.54
CA TYR A 106 -12.10 7.14 18.59
C TYR A 106 -12.30 5.81 19.34
N ARG A 107 -13.40 5.16 19.03
CA ARG A 107 -13.74 3.84 19.57
C ARG A 107 -13.84 2.84 18.41
N PRO A 108 -12.85 1.97 18.25
CA PRO A 108 -12.88 0.93 17.22
C PRO A 108 -14.07 -0.02 17.44
N VAL A 109 -14.63 -0.50 16.34
CA VAL A 109 -15.69 -1.53 16.34
C VAL A 109 -15.20 -2.74 15.55
N HIS A 110 -15.84 -3.89 15.72
CA HIS A 110 -15.51 -5.12 15.00
C HIS A 110 -14.06 -5.60 15.23
N THR A 111 -13.60 -5.59 16.48
CA THR A 111 -12.23 -5.97 16.86
C THR A 111 -12.12 -7.35 17.50
N GLY A 112 -13.19 -8.15 17.47
CA GLY A 112 -13.24 -9.49 18.07
C GLY A 112 -12.48 -10.58 17.28
N LEU A 113 -12.03 -10.28 16.07
CA LEU A 113 -11.30 -11.20 15.20
C LEU A 113 -9.80 -10.88 15.17
N ALA A 114 -9.02 -11.80 14.60
CA ALA A 114 -7.60 -11.55 14.34
C ALA A 114 -7.40 -10.24 13.55
N ALA A 115 -6.45 -9.42 13.99
CA ALA A 115 -6.20 -8.12 13.40
C ALA A 115 -5.85 -8.24 11.90
N PRO A 116 -6.40 -7.35 11.04
CA PRO A 116 -6.07 -7.33 9.63
C PRO A 116 -4.59 -6.98 9.42
N ARG A 117 -3.97 -7.58 8.40
CA ARG A 117 -2.57 -7.27 8.07
C ARG A 117 -2.46 -5.89 7.42
N LEU A 118 -1.55 -5.08 7.95
CA LEU A 118 -1.23 -3.76 7.43
C LEU A 118 0.06 -3.83 6.62
N TRP A 119 -0.04 -3.57 5.32
CA TRP A 119 1.06 -3.53 4.37
C TRP A 119 1.35 -2.09 3.96
N LEU A 120 2.56 -1.85 3.48
CA LEU A 120 2.94 -0.57 2.90
C LEU A 120 3.33 -0.73 1.43
N ALA A 121 2.76 0.12 0.56
CA ALA A 121 3.22 0.25 -0.82
C ALA A 121 4.50 1.10 -0.84
N ALA A 122 5.61 0.49 -1.23
CA ALA A 122 6.92 1.13 -1.17
C ALA A 122 7.81 0.74 -2.34
N ASN A 123 8.33 1.74 -3.06
CA ASN A 123 9.31 1.54 -4.12
C ASN A 123 10.60 2.33 -3.86
N GLY A 124 10.55 3.42 -3.11
CA GLY A 124 11.70 4.26 -2.80
C GLY A 124 12.29 3.98 -1.43
N PRO A 125 13.57 4.35 -1.19
CA PRO A 125 14.27 4.00 0.04
C PRO A 125 13.55 4.51 1.30
N GLN A 126 13.02 5.72 1.31
CA GLN A 126 12.31 6.26 2.47
C GLN A 126 11.04 5.47 2.83
N MET A 127 10.28 5.02 1.80
CA MET A 127 9.08 4.20 2.03
C MET A 127 9.46 2.76 2.42
N LEU A 128 10.56 2.23 1.90
CA LEU A 128 11.09 0.93 2.32
C LEU A 128 11.54 0.96 3.79
N ALA A 129 12.23 2.03 4.20
CA ALA A 129 12.59 2.25 5.58
C ALA A 129 11.35 2.36 6.51
N LEU A 130 10.32 3.07 6.08
CA LEU A 130 9.06 3.14 6.82
C LEU A 130 8.38 1.76 6.91
N ALA A 131 8.36 1.00 5.79
CA ALA A 131 7.79 -0.35 5.78
C ALA A 131 8.53 -1.28 6.74
N ALA A 132 9.86 -1.24 6.72
CA ALA A 132 10.70 -2.04 7.63
C ALA A 132 10.40 -1.74 9.10
N ARG A 133 10.20 -0.47 9.45
CA ARG A 133 9.92 -0.08 10.85
C ARG A 133 8.48 -0.35 11.29
N SER A 134 7.49 -0.20 10.40
CA SER A 134 6.10 -0.02 10.84
C SER A 134 5.08 -0.90 10.16
N ALA A 135 5.41 -1.62 9.08
CA ALA A 135 4.42 -2.43 8.36
C ALA A 135 4.59 -3.94 8.62
N GLY A 136 3.50 -4.68 8.49
CA GLY A 136 3.49 -6.15 8.55
C GLY A 136 3.94 -6.83 7.25
N GLY A 137 4.26 -6.04 6.21
CA GLY A 137 4.78 -6.48 4.93
C GLY A 137 4.91 -5.31 3.95
N VAL A 138 5.61 -5.51 2.86
CA VAL A 138 5.80 -4.51 1.82
C VAL A 138 5.25 -4.99 0.47
N MET A 139 4.56 -4.09 -0.21
CA MET A 139 4.14 -4.28 -1.59
C MET A 139 4.93 -3.34 -2.49
N LEU A 140 5.81 -3.93 -3.29
CA LEU A 140 6.48 -3.24 -4.39
C LEU A 140 5.51 -3.10 -5.56
N SER A 141 5.73 -2.14 -6.44
CA SER A 141 4.92 -1.95 -7.65
C SER A 141 5.83 -1.75 -8.86
N ASP A 142 5.69 -2.64 -9.83
CA ASP A 142 6.40 -2.61 -11.11
C ASP A 142 7.95 -2.53 -10.99
N ILE A 143 8.50 -3.14 -9.95
CA ILE A 143 9.96 -3.30 -9.84
C ILE A 143 10.39 -4.41 -10.80
N SER A 144 11.24 -4.06 -11.76
CA SER A 144 11.77 -5.00 -12.73
C SER A 144 12.70 -6.02 -12.08
N LEU A 145 12.93 -7.17 -12.76
CA LEU A 145 13.83 -8.21 -12.27
C LEU A 145 15.27 -7.68 -12.08
N SER A 146 15.71 -6.74 -12.92
CA SER A 146 17.04 -6.10 -12.81
C SER A 146 17.16 -5.18 -11.59
N GLN A 147 16.06 -4.54 -11.16
CA GLN A 147 16.03 -3.63 -10.01
C GLN A 147 15.75 -4.34 -8.69
N LEU A 148 15.17 -5.54 -8.76
CA LEU A 148 14.69 -6.25 -7.58
C LEU A 148 15.79 -6.57 -6.55
N PRO A 149 16.99 -7.05 -6.94
CA PRO A 149 18.06 -7.32 -5.98
C PRO A 149 18.42 -6.08 -5.15
N ALA A 150 18.70 -4.95 -5.78
CA ALA A 150 19.05 -3.71 -5.08
C ALA A 150 17.91 -3.21 -4.17
N THR A 151 16.65 -3.35 -4.62
CA THR A 151 15.48 -2.99 -3.80
C THR A 151 15.37 -3.86 -2.56
N LEU A 152 15.60 -5.17 -2.70
CA LEU A 152 15.58 -6.11 -1.58
C LEU A 152 16.76 -5.91 -0.62
N ASP A 153 17.92 -5.51 -1.11
CA ASP A 153 19.09 -5.23 -0.26
C ASP A 153 18.82 -4.00 0.62
N ILE A 154 18.22 -2.93 0.06
CA ILE A 154 17.77 -1.79 0.87
C ILE A 154 16.79 -2.26 1.96
N LEU A 155 15.78 -3.04 1.59
CA LEU A 155 14.80 -3.52 2.54
C LEU A 155 15.42 -4.40 3.64
N ARG A 156 16.37 -5.27 3.31
CA ARG A 156 17.09 -6.12 4.28
C ARG A 156 17.87 -5.27 5.28
N THR A 157 18.59 -4.26 4.79
CA THR A 157 19.33 -3.32 5.64
C THR A 157 18.38 -2.62 6.60
N GLU A 158 17.31 -2.04 6.09
CA GLU A 158 16.34 -1.30 6.90
C GLU A 158 15.62 -2.18 7.93
N LEU A 159 15.34 -3.45 7.61
CA LEU A 159 14.79 -4.42 8.57
C LEU A 159 15.79 -4.71 9.69
N THR A 160 17.06 -4.93 9.34
CA THR A 160 18.13 -5.17 10.30
C THR A 160 18.31 -3.97 11.22
N ASP A 161 18.35 -2.76 10.68
CA ASP A 161 18.51 -1.51 11.45
C ASP A 161 17.28 -1.25 12.36
N ALA A 162 16.10 -1.72 11.94
CA ALA A 162 14.90 -1.68 12.76
C ALA A 162 14.79 -2.81 13.80
N GLY A 163 15.80 -3.69 13.90
CA GLY A 163 15.80 -4.84 14.82
C GLY A 163 14.75 -5.91 14.47
N ARG A 164 14.32 -5.98 13.20
CA ARG A 164 13.29 -6.91 12.76
C ARG A 164 13.85 -8.07 11.95
N PRO A 165 13.26 -9.26 12.07
CA PRO A 165 13.73 -10.42 11.31
C PRO A 165 13.55 -10.20 9.81
N VAL A 166 14.60 -10.42 9.04
CA VAL A 166 14.58 -10.41 7.57
C VAL A 166 13.88 -11.67 7.05
N ALA A 167 14.20 -12.81 7.65
CA ALA A 167 13.57 -14.08 7.28
C ALA A 167 12.06 -14.06 7.58
N GLY A 168 11.27 -14.43 6.59
CA GLY A 168 9.81 -14.47 6.72
C GLY A 168 9.10 -13.11 6.64
N TYR A 169 9.82 -11.98 6.46
CA TYR A 169 9.16 -10.70 6.24
C TYR A 169 8.44 -10.72 4.88
N PRO A 170 7.11 -10.47 4.85
CA PRO A 170 6.33 -10.62 3.63
C PRO A 170 6.65 -9.52 2.61
N VAL A 171 7.01 -9.93 1.41
CA VAL A 171 7.25 -9.04 0.27
C VAL A 171 6.44 -9.54 -0.92
N CYS A 172 5.75 -8.64 -1.60
CA CYS A 172 5.15 -8.92 -2.89
C CYS A 172 5.47 -7.80 -3.89
N ASN A 173 5.41 -8.12 -5.17
CA ASN A 173 5.60 -7.14 -6.25
C ASN A 173 4.35 -7.17 -7.15
N LEU A 174 3.62 -6.07 -7.18
CA LEU A 174 2.48 -5.89 -8.08
C LEU A 174 3.01 -5.59 -9.47
N LEU A 175 2.85 -6.52 -10.39
CA LEU A 175 3.25 -6.38 -11.79
C LEU A 175 2.02 -6.25 -12.68
N ALA A 176 2.06 -5.31 -13.61
CA ALA A 176 1.11 -5.26 -14.69
C ALA A 176 1.55 -6.24 -15.80
N TRP A 177 0.59 -7.00 -16.33
CA TRP A 177 0.83 -8.02 -17.34
C TRP A 177 -0.33 -8.13 -18.32
N HIS A 178 -0.05 -8.68 -19.48
CA HIS A 178 -1.05 -9.07 -20.47
C HIS A 178 -0.67 -10.43 -21.05
N VAL A 179 -1.65 -11.26 -21.27
CA VAL A 179 -1.46 -12.60 -21.83
C VAL A 179 -2.29 -12.73 -23.09
N ASP A 180 -1.66 -13.21 -24.14
CA ASP A 180 -2.29 -13.61 -25.39
C ASP A 180 -1.55 -14.83 -25.94
N ALA A 181 -2.22 -15.63 -26.77
CA ALA A 181 -1.59 -16.75 -27.46
C ALA A 181 -0.58 -16.26 -28.52
N ASP A 182 -0.83 -15.11 -29.11
CA ASP A 182 0.08 -14.43 -30.02
C ASP A 182 0.94 -13.41 -29.25
N ARG A 183 2.25 -13.61 -29.30
CA ARG A 183 3.24 -12.78 -28.63
C ARG A 183 3.19 -11.32 -29.07
N GLU A 184 3.03 -11.06 -30.37
CA GLU A 184 3.01 -9.67 -30.90
C GLU A 184 1.74 -8.94 -30.46
N VAL A 185 0.60 -9.63 -30.43
CA VAL A 185 -0.65 -9.11 -29.87
C VAL A 185 -0.47 -8.80 -28.38
N ALA A 186 0.13 -9.71 -27.62
CA ALA A 186 0.41 -9.50 -26.19
C ALA A 186 1.28 -8.25 -25.97
N TYR A 187 2.33 -8.08 -26.73
CA TYR A 187 3.20 -6.89 -26.65
C TYR A 187 2.50 -5.60 -27.07
N ALA A 188 1.73 -5.61 -28.15
CA ALA A 188 0.99 -4.45 -28.62
C ALA A 188 -0.02 -3.97 -27.56
N GLU A 189 -0.78 -4.89 -26.98
CA GLU A 189 -1.74 -4.57 -25.92
C GLU A 189 -1.06 -4.14 -24.60
N ALA A 190 0.05 -4.77 -24.23
CA ALA A 190 0.84 -4.35 -23.08
C ALA A 190 1.36 -2.90 -23.27
N ARG A 191 1.94 -2.57 -24.40
CA ARG A 191 2.39 -1.20 -24.70
C ARG A 191 1.24 -0.21 -24.65
N ARG A 192 0.11 -0.53 -25.22
CA ARG A 192 -1.09 0.32 -25.25
C ARG A 192 -1.64 0.62 -23.87
N LYS A 193 -1.69 -0.39 -22.99
CA LYS A 193 -2.32 -0.30 -21.66
C LYS A 193 -1.35 0.12 -20.56
N LEU A 194 -0.09 -0.23 -20.68
CA LEU A 194 0.89 -0.11 -19.58
C LEU A 194 1.88 1.05 -19.74
N TRP A 195 1.83 1.80 -20.86
CA TRP A 195 2.76 2.90 -21.13
C TRP A 195 2.79 3.94 -19.99
N VAL A 196 1.65 4.24 -19.35
CA VAL A 196 1.57 5.16 -18.22
C VAL A 196 2.42 4.68 -17.05
N ARG A 197 2.44 3.36 -16.79
CA ARG A 197 3.28 2.78 -15.72
C ARG A 197 4.76 2.91 -16.05
N GLY A 198 5.13 2.75 -17.31
CA GLY A 198 6.49 3.01 -17.80
C GLY A 198 6.91 4.46 -17.56
N LEU A 199 6.05 5.43 -17.84
CA LEU A 199 6.32 6.85 -17.56
C LEU A 199 6.59 7.12 -16.07
N TRP A 200 5.84 6.49 -15.17
CA TRP A 200 6.05 6.65 -13.73
C TRP A 200 7.37 6.04 -13.25
N GLN A 201 7.86 5.04 -13.95
CA GLN A 201 9.14 4.38 -13.65
C GLN A 201 10.32 4.95 -14.45
N ARG A 202 10.09 5.93 -15.34
CA ARG A 202 11.11 6.41 -16.29
C ARG A 202 12.45 6.76 -15.63
N SER A 203 12.43 7.49 -14.52
CA SER A 203 13.67 7.86 -13.81
C SER A 203 14.42 6.67 -13.22
N ARG A 204 13.73 5.57 -12.95
CA ARG A 204 14.32 4.33 -12.43
C ARG A 204 14.74 3.38 -13.53
N LEU A 205 14.05 3.44 -14.68
CA LEU A 205 14.36 2.62 -15.85
C LEU A 205 15.49 3.24 -16.69
N ALA A 206 15.72 4.55 -16.60
CA ALA A 206 16.74 5.25 -17.38
C ALA A 206 18.14 4.60 -17.37
N PRO A 207 18.65 4.04 -16.25
CA PRO A 207 19.92 3.34 -16.24
C PRO A 207 19.93 2.01 -17.00
N TYR A 208 18.77 1.45 -17.34
CA TYR A 208 18.59 0.14 -17.96
C TYR A 208 18.01 0.21 -19.37
N ILE A 209 17.63 1.41 -19.82
CA ILE A 209 17.16 1.65 -21.17
C ILE A 209 18.33 2.30 -21.87
N ASP A 210 19.02 1.52 -22.70
CA ASP A 210 20.10 2.03 -23.53
C ASP A 210 19.61 3.22 -24.34
N ALA A 211 20.46 4.24 -24.35
CA ALA A 211 20.23 5.46 -25.09
C ALA A 211 20.30 5.22 -26.60
#